data_270e4434c4103d08ac49d97eff5c3a09
#
_entry.id   270e4434c4103d08ac49d97eff5c3a09
#
_cell.length_a   1.000
_cell.length_b   1.000
_cell.length_c   1.000
_cell.angle_alpha   90.00
_cell.angle_beta   90.00
_cell.angle_gamma   90.00
#
_symmetry.space_group_name_H-M   'P 1'
#
loop_
_entity.id
_entity.type
_entity.pdbx_description
1 polymer ?
#
loop_
_entity_poly.entity_id
_entity_poly.type
_entity_poly.pdbx_seq_one_letter_code
_entity_poly.pdbx_strand_id
1 'polypeptide(L)'
;MITAKLFKYLISLILIFTAYFTAIAQISSAAPAGTVFHPNPVIGLVDGKPVTFEDVRNKKANDLSLQLYQHLSVRLMEYSLEKLAVKHKEIILTTEKKVTLKDIIAFYEQNDLQERGTLEQIRPQIKQFLEQQIRSQHMLNQYSLALKKGWVISNLEAPSDFLLKGNIKTGYLRGNKKASVILLEYSDYQCPFCGRVQSTIRKLLEKYKDRVAFGYRHFPLAFHKEADEAAIASECAREQGKFEEIHRILYSRQKAQDKEELKKYAREIKVKYPVKFDECLDNEKYRGLVDQDMKDGANLGITGTPGFFVGLFNPKSGEIQGEVLSGAQPYDAFQQALEKYLSQN
;
A
#
# COMPACT_ATOMS: atom_id res chain seq x y z
N MET A 1 -21.89 15.03 19.75
CA MET A 1 -21.43 13.89 20.57
C MET A 1 -21.52 12.51 19.90
N ILE A 2 -22.01 12.40 18.67
CA ILE A 2 -22.17 11.08 17.93
C ILE A 2 -20.95 10.75 17.05
N THR A 3 -20.15 11.74 16.68
CA THR A 3 -19.00 11.59 15.76
C THR A 3 -17.75 10.93 16.39
N ALA A 4 -17.57 11.02 17.71
CA ALA A 4 -16.40 10.47 18.38
C ALA A 4 -16.47 8.95 18.61
N LYS A 5 -17.66 8.36 18.64
CA LYS A 5 -17.83 6.90 18.81
C LYS A 5 -17.61 6.11 17.50
N LEU A 6 -18.02 6.64 16.35
CA LEU A 6 -17.77 6.00 15.05
C LEU A 6 -16.29 6.00 14.67
N PHE A 7 -15.55 7.06 15.05
CA PHE A 7 -14.12 7.16 14.76
C PHE A 7 -13.28 6.16 15.58
N LYS A 8 -13.70 5.81 16.80
CA LYS A 8 -13.03 4.79 17.63
C LYS A 8 -13.11 3.38 17.04
N TYR A 9 -14.22 3.03 16.39
CA TYR A 9 -14.38 1.72 15.75
C TYR A 9 -13.57 1.57 14.45
N LEU A 10 -13.42 2.64 13.67
CA LEU A 10 -12.67 2.61 12.40
C LEU A 10 -11.17 2.42 12.61
N ILE A 11 -10.57 3.07 13.61
CA ILE A 11 -9.12 2.96 13.88
C ILE A 11 -8.77 1.58 14.46
N SER A 12 -9.64 0.99 15.28
CA SER A 12 -9.43 -0.36 15.82
C SER A 12 -9.47 -1.43 14.72
N LEU A 13 -10.33 -1.28 13.71
CA LEU A 13 -10.42 -2.23 12.59
C LEU A 13 -9.23 -2.12 11.61
N ILE A 14 -8.75 -0.93 11.28
CA ILE A 14 -7.70 -0.74 10.27
C ILE A 14 -6.33 -1.25 10.79
N LEU A 15 -6.00 -1.06 12.06
CA LEU A 15 -4.72 -1.53 12.63
C LEU A 15 -4.71 -3.04 12.93
N ILE A 16 -5.86 -3.66 13.15
CA ILE A 16 -5.96 -5.12 13.36
C ILE A 16 -5.74 -5.87 12.04
N PHE A 17 -6.22 -5.33 10.91
CA PHE A 17 -6.13 -5.97 9.61
C PHE A 17 -4.70 -6.04 9.07
N THR A 18 -3.86 -5.03 9.30
CA THR A 18 -2.50 -5.00 8.73
C THR A 18 -1.55 -6.03 9.38
N ALA A 19 -1.68 -6.30 10.69
CA ALA A 19 -0.84 -7.28 11.37
C ALA A 19 -1.22 -8.74 11.05
N TYR A 20 -2.49 -9.02 10.76
CA TYR A 20 -2.94 -10.36 10.32
C TYR A 20 -2.49 -10.69 8.89
N PHE A 21 -2.35 -9.69 8.03
CA PHE A 21 -2.11 -9.90 6.61
C PHE A 21 -0.73 -10.43 6.26
N THR A 22 0.30 -9.91 6.92
CA THR A 22 1.69 -10.31 6.65
C THR A 22 2.00 -11.74 7.08
N ALA A 23 1.28 -12.26 8.08
CA ALA A 23 1.53 -13.61 8.58
C ALA A 23 0.76 -14.70 7.81
N ILE A 24 -0.44 -14.39 7.27
CA ILE A 24 -1.26 -15.36 6.52
C ILE A 24 -0.69 -15.58 5.11
N ALA A 25 -0.14 -14.56 4.47
CA ALA A 25 0.46 -14.67 3.13
C ALA A 25 1.72 -15.59 3.10
N GLN A 26 2.40 -15.79 4.22
CA GLN A 26 3.57 -16.69 4.30
C GLN A 26 3.21 -18.17 4.44
N ILE A 27 1.95 -18.53 4.68
CA ILE A 27 1.53 -19.91 4.97
C ILE A 27 1.01 -20.64 3.73
N SER A 28 0.82 -19.96 2.60
CA SER A 28 0.12 -20.47 1.40
C SER A 28 0.98 -21.29 0.41
N SER A 29 2.12 -21.88 0.78
CA SER A 29 3.02 -22.48 -0.21
C SER A 29 2.94 -24.01 -0.37
N ALA A 30 1.93 -24.70 0.12
CA ALA A 30 1.78 -26.13 -0.14
C ALA A 30 0.32 -26.61 0.03
N ALA A 31 -0.50 -26.48 -0.99
CA ALA A 31 -1.77 -27.20 -1.03
C ALA A 31 -1.90 -28.02 -2.33
N PRO A 32 -2.35 -29.29 -2.25
CA PRO A 32 -2.70 -30.04 -3.45
C PRO A 32 -3.99 -29.49 -4.08
N ALA A 33 -4.01 -29.47 -5.41
CA ALA A 33 -5.11 -28.96 -6.22
C ALA A 33 -6.44 -29.67 -5.93
N GLY A 34 -7.39 -28.91 -5.45
CA GLY A 34 -8.78 -29.33 -5.26
C GLY A 34 -9.64 -28.07 -5.06
N THR A 35 -9.92 -27.37 -6.15
CA THR A 35 -10.64 -26.08 -6.13
C THR A 35 -12.13 -26.27 -5.83
N VAL A 36 -12.61 -25.71 -4.75
CA VAL A 36 -14.04 -25.54 -4.46
C VAL A 36 -14.61 -24.25 -5.09
N PHE A 37 -13.76 -23.37 -5.58
CA PHE A 37 -14.19 -22.16 -6.30
C PHE A 37 -13.61 -22.15 -7.69
N HIS A 38 -14.48 -22.11 -8.70
CA HIS A 38 -14.04 -21.85 -10.08
C HIS A 38 -13.47 -20.42 -10.11
N PRO A 39 -12.23 -20.21 -10.56
CA PRO A 39 -11.58 -18.88 -10.44
C PRO A 39 -12.32 -17.78 -11.22
N ASN A 40 -13.13 -18.15 -12.21
CA ASN A 40 -13.93 -17.19 -13.00
C ASN A 40 -15.27 -17.81 -13.40
N PRO A 41 -16.26 -17.90 -12.48
CA PRO A 41 -17.55 -18.53 -12.76
C PRO A 41 -18.34 -17.71 -13.81
N VAL A 42 -19.05 -18.41 -14.68
CA VAL A 42 -20.08 -17.80 -15.53
C VAL A 42 -21.25 -17.39 -14.61
N ILE A 43 -21.53 -16.10 -14.55
CA ILE A 43 -22.57 -15.52 -13.67
C ILE A 43 -23.84 -15.14 -14.40
N GLY A 44 -23.84 -15.19 -15.73
CA GLY A 44 -24.99 -14.86 -16.54
C GLY A 44 -24.74 -15.05 -18.02
N LEU A 45 -25.80 -14.78 -18.81
CA LEU A 45 -25.72 -14.74 -20.27
C LEU A 45 -26.25 -13.39 -20.75
N VAL A 46 -25.54 -12.77 -21.68
CA VAL A 46 -25.99 -11.57 -22.38
C VAL A 46 -26.00 -11.90 -23.86
N ASP A 47 -27.17 -11.86 -24.46
CA ASP A 47 -27.39 -12.20 -25.87
C ASP A 47 -26.85 -13.61 -26.24
N GLY A 48 -27.07 -14.57 -25.32
CA GLY A 48 -26.61 -15.96 -25.41
C GLY A 48 -25.11 -16.17 -25.17
N LYS A 49 -24.34 -15.11 -24.92
CA LYS A 49 -22.90 -15.18 -24.64
C LYS A 49 -22.67 -15.24 -23.11
N PRO A 50 -21.77 -16.11 -22.65
CA PRO A 50 -21.46 -16.21 -21.24
C PRO A 50 -20.80 -14.90 -20.74
N VAL A 51 -21.28 -14.42 -19.61
CA VAL A 51 -20.67 -13.32 -18.83
C VAL A 51 -20.07 -13.94 -17.59
N THR A 52 -18.80 -13.77 -17.41
CA THR A 52 -18.05 -14.28 -16.27
C THR A 52 -17.97 -13.26 -15.15
N PHE A 53 -17.57 -13.67 -13.95
CA PHE A 53 -17.30 -12.76 -12.84
C PHE A 53 -16.24 -11.72 -13.23
N GLU A 54 -15.23 -12.12 -14.00
CA GLU A 54 -14.17 -11.22 -14.47
C GLU A 54 -14.67 -10.09 -15.37
N ASP A 55 -15.68 -10.36 -16.21
CA ASP A 55 -16.24 -9.37 -17.13
C ASP A 55 -16.96 -8.23 -16.41
N VAL A 56 -17.52 -8.50 -15.24
CA VAL A 56 -18.32 -7.53 -14.47
C VAL A 56 -17.69 -7.07 -13.16
N ARG A 57 -16.58 -7.69 -12.78
CA ARG A 57 -15.92 -7.33 -11.52
C ARG A 57 -15.42 -5.89 -11.58
N ASN A 58 -15.51 -5.25 -10.43
CA ASN A 58 -14.98 -3.92 -10.21
C ASN A 58 -14.21 -3.90 -8.88
N LYS A 59 -13.61 -2.75 -8.56
CA LYS A 59 -12.87 -2.58 -7.30
C LYS A 59 -13.68 -3.04 -6.09
N LYS A 60 -14.96 -2.66 -6.00
CA LYS A 60 -15.82 -3.02 -4.85
C LYS A 60 -16.00 -4.54 -4.74
N ALA A 61 -16.21 -5.23 -5.85
CA ALA A 61 -16.34 -6.69 -5.87
C ALA A 61 -15.02 -7.35 -5.42
N ASN A 62 -13.88 -6.83 -5.88
CA ASN A 62 -12.56 -7.31 -5.47
C ASN A 62 -12.34 -7.10 -3.96
N ASP A 63 -12.62 -5.89 -3.44
CA ASP A 63 -12.49 -5.57 -2.02
C ASP A 63 -13.36 -6.51 -1.15
N LEU A 64 -14.61 -6.76 -1.56
CA LEU A 64 -15.52 -7.66 -0.86
C LEU A 64 -15.04 -9.12 -0.86
N SER A 65 -14.54 -9.60 -1.98
CA SER A 65 -14.03 -10.96 -2.07
C SER A 65 -12.76 -11.13 -1.22
N LEU A 66 -11.88 -10.13 -1.22
CA LEU A 66 -10.70 -10.12 -0.36
C LEU A 66 -11.09 -10.11 1.12
N GLN A 67 -12.07 -9.28 1.51
CA GLN A 67 -12.60 -9.26 2.87
C GLN A 67 -13.20 -10.61 3.26
N LEU A 68 -13.95 -11.25 2.35
CA LEU A 68 -14.49 -12.59 2.57
C LEU A 68 -13.39 -13.62 2.79
N TYR A 69 -12.39 -13.65 1.92
CA TYR A 69 -11.23 -14.54 2.07
C TYR A 69 -10.53 -14.35 3.41
N GLN A 70 -10.26 -13.10 3.79
CA GLN A 70 -9.64 -12.74 5.06
C GLN A 70 -10.46 -13.23 6.23
N HIS A 71 -11.77 -12.95 6.20
CA HIS A 71 -12.68 -13.38 7.25
C HIS A 71 -12.72 -14.91 7.37
N LEU A 72 -12.83 -15.61 6.25
CA LEU A 72 -12.83 -17.08 6.24
C LEU A 72 -11.49 -17.67 6.72
N SER A 73 -10.37 -17.04 6.37
CA SER A 73 -9.03 -17.48 6.83
C SER A 73 -8.90 -17.38 8.35
N VAL A 74 -9.35 -16.27 8.94
CA VAL A 74 -9.37 -16.08 10.39
C VAL A 74 -10.32 -17.08 11.06
N ARG A 75 -11.52 -17.26 10.52
CA ARG A 75 -12.52 -18.21 11.07
C ARG A 75 -12.04 -19.65 10.96
N LEU A 76 -11.37 -20.04 9.88
CA LEU A 76 -10.78 -21.38 9.73
C LEU A 76 -9.67 -21.60 10.78
N MET A 77 -8.81 -20.61 10.99
CA MET A 77 -7.78 -20.66 12.02
C MET A 77 -8.39 -20.87 13.40
N GLU A 78 -9.32 -20.01 13.82
CA GLU A 78 -9.98 -20.06 15.12
C GLU A 78 -10.68 -21.40 15.34
N TYR A 79 -11.53 -21.81 14.40
CA TYR A 79 -12.25 -23.08 14.44
C TYR A 79 -11.33 -24.29 14.54
N SER A 80 -10.27 -24.29 13.73
CA SER A 80 -9.29 -25.40 13.72
C SER A 80 -8.59 -25.51 15.05
N LEU A 81 -8.11 -24.39 15.60
CA LEU A 81 -7.37 -24.37 16.86
C LEU A 81 -8.26 -24.78 18.05
N GLU A 82 -9.51 -24.33 18.10
CA GLU A 82 -10.48 -24.76 19.10
C GLU A 82 -10.69 -26.28 19.07
N LYS A 83 -10.85 -26.87 17.88
CA LYS A 83 -11.03 -28.32 17.74
C LYS A 83 -9.76 -29.12 18.08
N LEU A 84 -8.60 -28.59 17.68
CA LEU A 84 -7.31 -29.25 17.89
C LEU A 84 -6.86 -29.19 19.37
N ALA A 85 -7.14 -28.10 20.08
CA ALA A 85 -6.78 -27.96 21.49
C ALA A 85 -7.41 -29.05 22.39
N VAL A 86 -8.53 -29.62 21.99
CA VAL A 86 -9.18 -30.73 22.68
C VAL A 86 -8.38 -32.03 22.52
N LYS A 87 -7.72 -32.23 21.39
CA LYS A 87 -7.02 -33.49 21.04
C LYS A 87 -5.51 -33.42 21.19
N HIS A 88 -4.93 -32.24 21.02
CA HIS A 88 -3.49 -32.01 20.97
C HIS A 88 -3.08 -31.02 22.06
N LYS A 89 -2.44 -31.51 23.13
CA LYS A 89 -1.96 -30.69 24.25
C LYS A 89 -0.91 -29.64 23.84
N GLU A 90 -0.29 -29.80 22.69
CA GLU A 90 0.68 -28.87 22.12
C GLU A 90 0.00 -27.58 21.60
N ILE A 91 -1.32 -27.61 21.32
CA ILE A 91 -2.10 -26.44 20.91
C ILE A 91 -2.59 -25.69 22.16
N ILE A 92 -2.00 -24.53 22.38
CA ILE A 92 -2.27 -23.68 23.54
C ILE A 92 -2.98 -22.41 23.05
N LEU A 93 -4.24 -22.21 23.44
CA LEU A 93 -5.06 -21.07 22.98
C LEU A 93 -4.78 -19.75 23.70
N THR A 94 -4.10 -19.83 24.87
CA THR A 94 -3.77 -18.67 25.70
C THR A 94 -2.28 -18.38 25.67
N THR A 95 -1.91 -17.10 25.79
CA THR A 95 -0.51 -16.69 25.90
C THR A 95 -0.23 -16.13 27.29
N GLU A 96 0.92 -16.49 27.84
CA GLU A 96 1.40 -15.94 29.12
C GLU A 96 2.09 -14.58 28.95
N LYS A 97 2.41 -14.20 27.71
CA LYS A 97 3.08 -12.93 27.43
C LYS A 97 2.15 -11.75 27.76
N LYS A 98 2.60 -10.90 28.67
CA LYS A 98 1.86 -9.71 29.12
C LYS A 98 2.50 -8.44 28.56
N VAL A 99 1.67 -7.44 28.28
CA VAL A 99 2.12 -6.09 27.90
C VAL A 99 2.64 -5.39 29.14
N THR A 100 3.90 -4.95 29.10
CA THR A 100 4.54 -4.19 30.17
C THR A 100 4.38 -2.67 29.94
N LEU A 101 4.63 -1.89 30.98
CA LEU A 101 4.66 -0.42 30.82
C LEU A 101 5.76 0.02 29.84
N LYS A 102 6.89 -0.68 29.82
CA LYS A 102 7.98 -0.43 28.87
C LYS A 102 7.53 -0.61 27.42
N ASP A 103 6.74 -1.64 27.13
CA ASP A 103 6.20 -1.88 25.77
C ASP A 103 5.26 -0.74 25.36
N ILE A 104 4.44 -0.26 26.28
CA ILE A 104 3.50 0.83 26.04
C ILE A 104 4.24 2.14 25.75
N ILE A 105 5.27 2.46 26.54
CA ILE A 105 6.09 3.68 26.36
C ILE A 105 6.81 3.59 25.00
N ALA A 106 7.47 2.46 24.73
CA ALA A 106 8.16 2.25 23.47
C ALA A 106 7.23 2.40 22.27
N PHE A 107 6.02 1.83 22.33
CA PHE A 107 5.02 1.98 21.28
C PHE A 107 4.56 3.44 21.09
N TYR A 108 4.33 4.15 22.22
CA TYR A 108 3.93 5.55 22.20
C TYR A 108 4.97 6.46 21.52
N GLU A 109 6.25 6.26 21.86
CA GLU A 109 7.37 7.03 21.32
C GLU A 109 7.64 6.70 19.84
N GLN A 110 7.68 5.39 19.50
CA GLN A 110 7.97 4.94 18.14
C GLN A 110 6.91 5.33 17.10
N ASN A 111 5.69 5.60 17.54
CA ASN A 111 4.58 5.95 16.65
C ASN A 111 4.17 7.43 16.75
N ASP A 112 5.00 8.28 17.37
CA ASP A 112 4.78 9.72 17.50
C ASP A 112 3.37 10.07 18.03
N LEU A 113 2.88 9.32 19.02
CA LEU A 113 1.52 9.45 19.51
C LEU A 113 1.31 10.68 20.43
N GLN A 114 2.35 11.47 20.67
CA GLN A 114 2.30 12.72 21.44
C GLN A 114 1.27 13.72 20.88
N GLU A 115 1.11 13.73 19.56
CA GLU A 115 0.12 14.59 18.89
C GLU A 115 -1.34 14.14 19.12
N ARG A 116 -1.55 12.91 19.57
CA ARG A 116 -2.89 12.32 19.79
C ARG A 116 -3.37 12.41 21.24
N GLY A 117 -2.48 12.76 22.16
CA GLY A 117 -2.76 12.89 23.58
C GLY A 117 -1.58 12.47 24.46
N THR A 118 -1.67 12.78 25.75
CA THR A 118 -0.63 12.34 26.70
C THR A 118 -0.61 10.82 26.85
N LEU A 119 0.54 10.29 27.22
CA LEU A 119 0.69 8.85 27.46
C LEU A 119 -0.38 8.31 28.42
N GLU A 120 -0.71 9.06 29.46
CA GLU A 120 -1.71 8.67 30.46
C GLU A 120 -3.11 8.52 29.85
N GLN A 121 -3.48 9.46 28.96
CA GLN A 121 -4.79 9.45 28.30
C GLN A 121 -4.98 8.29 27.33
N ILE A 122 -3.94 7.90 26.59
CA ILE A 122 -4.04 6.87 25.54
C ILE A 122 -3.43 5.53 25.93
N ARG A 123 -2.82 5.43 27.10
CA ARG A 123 -2.22 4.18 27.65
C ARG A 123 -3.18 2.99 27.63
N PRO A 124 -4.47 3.10 28.02
CA PRO A 124 -5.39 1.95 27.99
C PRO A 124 -5.60 1.43 26.57
N GLN A 125 -5.69 2.32 25.58
CA GLN A 125 -5.87 1.96 24.19
C GLN A 125 -4.63 1.28 23.61
N ILE A 126 -3.42 1.80 23.92
CA ILE A 126 -2.15 1.17 23.52
C ILE A 126 -2.03 -0.22 24.14
N LYS A 127 -2.34 -0.34 25.43
CA LYS A 127 -2.29 -1.64 26.12
C LYS A 127 -3.22 -2.65 25.45
N GLN A 128 -4.47 -2.29 25.24
CA GLN A 128 -5.45 -3.16 24.58
C GLN A 128 -4.99 -3.57 23.17
N PHE A 129 -4.44 -2.64 22.41
CA PHE A 129 -3.90 -2.90 21.07
C PHE A 129 -2.74 -3.91 21.15
N LEU A 130 -1.75 -3.70 22.01
CA LEU A 130 -0.60 -4.59 22.16
C LEU A 130 -0.99 -5.98 22.66
N GLU A 131 -1.93 -6.06 23.61
CA GLU A 131 -2.45 -7.34 24.10
C GLU A 131 -3.15 -8.13 22.99
N GLN A 132 -3.92 -7.43 22.15
CA GLN A 132 -4.56 -8.04 20.99
C GLN A 132 -3.53 -8.51 19.96
N GLN A 133 -2.50 -7.71 19.69
CA GLN A 133 -1.41 -8.07 18.80
C GLN A 133 -0.66 -9.32 19.28
N ILE A 134 -0.33 -9.38 20.57
CA ILE A 134 0.31 -10.56 21.19
C ILE A 134 -0.57 -11.80 21.03
N ARG A 135 -1.87 -11.68 21.33
CA ARG A 135 -2.84 -12.78 21.18
C ARG A 135 -2.91 -13.26 19.73
N SER A 136 -3.05 -12.33 18.80
CA SER A 136 -3.12 -12.65 17.39
C SER A 136 -1.87 -13.37 16.90
N GLN A 137 -0.69 -12.88 17.25
CA GLN A 137 0.58 -13.52 16.90
C GLN A 137 0.70 -14.91 17.50
N HIS A 138 0.25 -15.09 18.74
CA HIS A 138 0.23 -16.40 19.38
C HIS A 138 -0.66 -17.39 18.61
N MET A 139 -1.90 -17.00 18.29
CA MET A 139 -2.82 -17.84 17.52
C MET A 139 -2.25 -18.21 16.13
N LEU A 140 -1.61 -17.27 15.45
CA LEU A 140 -0.94 -17.52 14.17
C LEU A 140 0.20 -18.56 14.33
N ASN A 141 0.99 -18.46 15.37
CA ASN A 141 2.06 -19.42 15.66
C ASN A 141 1.49 -20.84 15.91
N GLN A 142 0.41 -20.94 16.68
CA GLN A 142 -0.30 -22.20 16.92
C GLN A 142 -0.89 -22.80 15.64
N TYR A 143 -1.48 -21.96 14.79
CA TYR A 143 -2.01 -22.38 13.49
C TYR A 143 -0.90 -22.84 12.53
N SER A 144 0.20 -22.13 12.49
CA SER A 144 1.40 -22.53 11.74
C SER A 144 1.94 -23.90 12.20
N LEU A 145 1.94 -24.16 13.50
CA LEU A 145 2.30 -25.48 14.04
C LEU A 145 1.34 -26.57 13.55
N ALA A 146 0.02 -26.30 13.61
CA ALA A 146 -1.01 -27.25 13.19
C ALA A 146 -0.90 -27.59 11.68
N LEU A 147 -0.61 -26.60 10.84
CA LEU A 147 -0.35 -26.79 9.41
C LEU A 147 0.91 -27.63 9.16
N LYS A 148 2.02 -27.33 9.86
CA LYS A 148 3.28 -28.09 9.74
C LYS A 148 3.13 -29.54 10.18
N LYS A 149 2.27 -29.82 11.16
CA LYS A 149 1.96 -31.17 11.62
C LYS A 149 0.95 -31.91 10.72
N GLY A 150 0.39 -31.24 9.72
CA GLY A 150 -0.64 -31.81 8.84
C GLY A 150 -2.00 -32.01 9.54
N TRP A 151 -2.20 -31.40 10.73
CA TRP A 151 -3.49 -31.47 11.44
C TRP A 151 -4.55 -30.58 10.86
N VAL A 152 -4.15 -29.59 10.07
CA VAL A 152 -5.01 -28.72 9.27
C VAL A 152 -4.51 -28.75 7.83
N ILE A 153 -5.44 -28.91 6.91
CA ILE A 153 -5.22 -28.71 5.48
C ILE A 153 -6.18 -27.58 5.07
N SER A 154 -5.63 -26.46 4.60
CA SER A 154 -6.44 -25.35 4.11
C SER A 154 -6.58 -25.46 2.60
N ASN A 155 -7.82 -25.50 2.14
CA ASN A 155 -8.18 -25.37 0.71
C ASN A 155 -8.65 -23.94 0.38
N LEU A 156 -8.47 -22.99 1.32
CA LEU A 156 -8.70 -21.58 1.07
C LEU A 156 -7.53 -21.04 0.23
N GLU A 157 -7.80 -20.77 -1.01
CA GLU A 157 -6.88 -20.06 -1.89
C GLU A 157 -7.18 -18.57 -1.81
N ALA A 158 -6.13 -17.76 -1.69
CA ALA A 158 -6.28 -16.34 -1.89
C ALA A 158 -6.83 -16.15 -3.30
N PRO A 159 -7.84 -15.31 -3.48
CA PRO A 159 -8.38 -15.08 -4.79
C PRO A 159 -7.25 -14.63 -5.72
N SER A 160 -6.83 -15.49 -6.64
CA SER A 160 -5.68 -15.32 -7.53
C SER A 160 -5.86 -14.16 -8.53
N ASP A 161 -7.09 -13.68 -8.69
CA ASP A 161 -7.46 -12.71 -9.71
C ASP A 161 -7.60 -11.27 -9.19
N PHE A 162 -7.04 -10.95 -8.03
CA PHE A 162 -7.10 -9.58 -7.46
C PHE A 162 -6.11 -8.61 -8.03
N LEU A 163 -5.41 -8.96 -9.04
CA LEU A 163 -4.49 -8.05 -9.68
C LEU A 163 -5.30 -6.97 -10.43
N LEU A 164 -5.29 -5.78 -9.88
CA LEU A 164 -5.83 -4.62 -10.56
C LEU A 164 -5.01 -4.33 -11.82
N LYS A 165 -5.67 -3.75 -12.83
CA LYS A 165 -4.98 -3.29 -14.03
C LYS A 165 -4.77 -1.78 -13.94
N GLY A 166 -3.53 -1.37 -14.05
CA GLY A 166 -3.12 0.03 -14.09
C GLY A 166 -2.21 0.30 -15.28
N ASN A 167 -1.78 1.52 -15.44
CA ASN A 167 -0.85 1.93 -16.49
C ASN A 167 0.01 3.09 -16.01
N ILE A 168 1.31 3.04 -16.32
CA ILE A 168 2.21 4.16 -16.02
C ILE A 168 1.92 5.39 -16.85
N LYS A 169 1.42 5.21 -18.10
CA LYS A 169 1.13 6.29 -19.04
C LYS A 169 2.24 7.34 -19.11
N THR A 170 1.89 8.57 -18.68
CA THR A 170 2.76 9.73 -18.64
C THR A 170 3.61 9.85 -17.37
N GLY A 171 3.44 8.93 -16.41
CA GLY A 171 4.20 8.93 -15.16
C GLY A 171 5.72 8.93 -15.39
N TYR A 172 6.44 9.45 -14.41
CA TYR A 172 7.90 9.47 -14.47
C TYR A 172 8.46 8.09 -14.11
N LEU A 173 9.37 7.57 -14.94
CA LEU A 173 10.05 6.28 -14.72
C LEU A 173 11.53 6.48 -14.42
N ARG A 174 12.00 5.83 -13.35
CA ARG A 174 13.41 5.68 -12.99
C ARG A 174 13.77 4.22 -12.70
N GLY A 175 15.05 3.94 -12.49
CA GLY A 175 15.56 2.56 -12.36
C GLY A 175 15.59 1.85 -13.70
N ASN A 176 15.44 0.54 -13.71
CA ASN A 176 15.42 -0.24 -14.94
C ASN A 176 14.06 -0.12 -15.64
N LYS A 177 13.97 0.77 -16.61
CA LYS A 177 12.74 0.98 -17.42
C LYS A 177 12.29 -0.24 -18.23
N LYS A 178 13.13 -1.27 -18.34
CA LYS A 178 12.83 -2.54 -19.03
C LYS A 178 12.50 -3.68 -18.06
N ALA A 179 12.47 -3.40 -16.75
CA ALA A 179 12.11 -4.40 -15.75
C ALA A 179 10.69 -4.91 -15.95
N SER A 180 10.44 -6.14 -15.57
CA SER A 180 9.11 -6.78 -15.61
C SER A 180 8.30 -6.56 -14.33
N VAL A 181 8.87 -5.90 -13.32
CA VAL A 181 8.21 -5.54 -12.06
C VAL A 181 8.36 -4.03 -11.83
N ILE A 182 7.31 -3.40 -11.35
CA ILE A 182 7.28 -1.97 -11.06
C ILE A 182 6.76 -1.70 -9.65
N LEU A 183 7.31 -0.66 -9.03
CA LEU A 183 6.74 0.03 -7.88
C LEU A 183 6.32 1.43 -8.35
N LEU A 184 5.02 1.68 -8.49
CA LEU A 184 4.44 2.96 -8.89
C LEU A 184 3.94 3.72 -7.66
N GLU A 185 4.51 4.88 -7.39
CA GLU A 185 4.10 5.78 -6.30
C GLU A 185 3.11 6.83 -6.81
N TYR A 186 1.98 6.98 -6.10
CA TYR A 186 1.07 8.13 -6.19
C TYR A 186 1.30 9.02 -4.99
N SER A 187 1.70 10.26 -5.20
CA SER A 187 2.32 11.03 -4.14
C SER A 187 1.99 12.52 -4.23
N ASP A 188 2.21 13.20 -3.11
CA ASP A 188 1.94 14.63 -2.89
C ASP A 188 3.17 15.27 -2.26
N TYR A 189 3.66 16.34 -2.86
CA TYR A 189 4.88 17.00 -2.40
C TYR A 189 4.75 17.71 -1.05
N GLN A 190 3.53 18.05 -0.63
CA GLN A 190 3.30 18.64 0.70
C GLN A 190 2.98 17.58 1.77
N CYS A 191 2.73 16.32 1.39
CA CYS A 191 2.43 15.26 2.34
C CYS A 191 3.68 14.85 3.15
N PRO A 192 3.68 14.99 4.50
CA PRO A 192 4.83 14.61 5.33
C PRO A 192 5.18 13.13 5.23
N PHE A 193 4.18 12.25 5.07
CA PHE A 193 4.37 10.81 4.92
C PHE A 193 5.06 10.47 3.59
N CYS A 194 4.75 11.23 2.52
CA CYS A 194 5.41 11.10 1.22
C CYS A 194 6.90 11.50 1.30
N GLY A 195 7.22 12.56 2.03
CA GLY A 195 8.62 12.94 2.28
C GLY A 195 9.38 11.86 3.05
N ARG A 196 8.78 11.30 4.10
CA ARG A 196 9.41 10.27 4.94
C ARG A 196 9.71 8.98 4.18
N VAL A 197 8.82 8.54 3.32
CA VAL A 197 8.99 7.27 2.60
C VAL A 197 10.09 7.34 1.54
N GLN A 198 10.53 8.53 1.11
CA GLN A 198 11.57 8.68 0.07
C GLN A 198 12.89 8.00 0.44
N SER A 199 13.24 7.95 1.72
CA SER A 199 14.43 7.23 2.19
C SER A 199 14.30 5.71 1.98
N THR A 200 13.12 5.16 2.22
CA THR A 200 12.79 3.75 1.99
C THR A 200 12.84 3.43 0.49
N ILE A 201 12.23 4.29 -0.35
CA ILE A 201 12.24 4.11 -1.80
C ILE A 201 13.68 4.11 -2.35
N ARG A 202 14.54 5.01 -1.90
CA ARG A 202 15.96 5.01 -2.32
C ARG A 202 16.66 3.69 -2.01
N LYS A 203 16.48 3.15 -0.79
CA LYS A 203 17.05 1.86 -0.39
C LYS A 203 16.54 0.70 -1.27
N LEU A 204 15.24 0.72 -1.61
CA LEU A 204 14.63 -0.27 -2.50
C LEU A 204 15.22 -0.17 -3.91
N LEU A 205 15.36 1.05 -4.46
CA LEU A 205 15.96 1.28 -5.77
C LEU A 205 17.44 0.82 -5.82
N GLU A 206 18.21 1.04 -4.77
CA GLU A 206 19.59 0.56 -4.68
C GLU A 206 19.64 -0.98 -4.69
N LYS A 207 18.76 -1.63 -3.90
CA LYS A 207 18.71 -3.10 -3.82
C LYS A 207 18.24 -3.75 -5.12
N TYR A 208 17.22 -3.18 -5.76
CA TYR A 208 16.52 -3.79 -6.91
C TYR A 208 16.79 -3.09 -8.25
N LYS A 209 17.78 -2.22 -8.33
CA LYS A 209 18.07 -1.31 -9.45
C LYS A 209 17.94 -1.92 -10.85
N ASP A 210 18.32 -3.18 -11.01
CA ASP A 210 18.33 -3.88 -12.30
C ASP A 210 17.06 -4.76 -12.50
N ARG A 211 16.27 -4.95 -11.46
CA ARG A 211 15.13 -5.88 -11.45
C ARG A 211 13.77 -5.19 -11.38
N VAL A 212 13.71 -3.92 -10.92
CA VAL A 212 12.49 -3.18 -10.66
C VAL A 212 12.53 -1.84 -11.35
N ALA A 213 11.45 -1.48 -12.04
CA ALA A 213 11.15 -0.12 -12.43
C ALA A 213 10.52 0.64 -11.26
N PHE A 214 10.78 1.92 -11.14
CA PHE A 214 10.07 2.80 -10.22
C PHE A 214 9.31 3.85 -11.00
N GLY A 215 8.00 3.95 -10.75
CA GLY A 215 7.13 4.95 -11.35
C GLY A 215 6.71 6.01 -10.33
N TYR A 216 6.47 7.22 -10.79
CA TYR A 216 5.93 8.31 -9.99
C TYR A 216 4.78 8.98 -10.71
N ARG A 217 3.67 9.20 -10.02
CA ARG A 217 2.50 9.94 -10.47
C ARG A 217 2.00 10.87 -9.38
N HIS A 218 1.34 11.93 -9.79
CA HIS A 218 0.84 12.96 -8.87
C HIS A 218 -0.50 12.57 -8.25
N PHE A 219 -0.65 12.87 -6.96
CA PHE A 219 -1.92 12.74 -6.27
C PHE A 219 -2.03 13.82 -5.18
N PRO A 220 -2.05 15.11 -5.57
CA PRO A 220 -2.17 16.22 -4.63
C PRO A 220 -3.48 16.13 -3.85
N LEU A 221 -3.41 16.31 -2.52
CA LEU A 221 -4.57 16.26 -1.64
C LEU A 221 -5.19 17.65 -1.50
N ALA A 222 -6.49 17.76 -1.60
CA ALA A 222 -7.21 19.04 -1.65
C ALA A 222 -6.99 19.98 -0.44
N PHE A 223 -6.50 19.45 0.69
CA PHE A 223 -6.16 20.25 1.88
C PHE A 223 -4.70 20.73 1.90
N HIS A 224 -3.88 20.34 0.94
CA HIS A 224 -2.52 20.82 0.74
C HIS A 224 -2.53 21.92 -0.34
N LYS A 225 -2.42 23.17 0.09
CA LYS A 225 -2.72 24.36 -0.75
C LYS A 225 -1.87 24.50 -2.00
N GLU A 226 -0.58 24.17 -1.90
CA GLU A 226 0.40 24.35 -2.98
C GLU A 226 0.81 23.02 -3.62
N ALA A 227 0.15 21.89 -3.26
CA ALA A 227 0.51 20.57 -3.77
C ALA A 227 0.29 20.43 -5.29
N ASP A 228 -0.76 21.05 -5.81
CA ASP A 228 -1.06 21.10 -7.23
C ASP A 228 0.03 21.85 -8.02
N GLU A 229 0.40 23.05 -7.54
CA GLU A 229 1.45 23.87 -8.14
C GLU A 229 2.80 23.17 -8.09
N ALA A 230 3.10 22.49 -6.97
CA ALA A 230 4.34 21.71 -6.83
C ALA A 230 4.37 20.53 -7.81
N ALA A 231 3.24 19.85 -8.03
CA ALA A 231 3.11 18.80 -9.01
C ALA A 231 3.36 19.34 -10.43
N ILE A 232 2.71 20.44 -10.79
CA ILE A 232 2.88 21.12 -12.09
C ILE A 232 4.34 21.56 -12.28
N ALA A 233 4.95 22.17 -11.25
CA ALA A 233 6.34 22.63 -11.30
C ALA A 233 7.31 21.46 -11.56
N SER A 234 7.03 20.29 -10.98
CA SER A 234 7.87 19.12 -11.21
C SER A 234 7.83 18.65 -12.69
N GLU A 235 6.68 18.73 -13.33
CA GLU A 235 6.52 18.40 -14.74
C GLU A 235 7.12 19.48 -15.66
N CYS A 236 7.03 20.77 -15.28
CA CYS A 236 7.73 21.85 -16.00
C CYS A 236 9.27 21.66 -15.95
N ALA A 237 9.80 21.20 -14.81
CA ALA A 237 11.21 20.85 -14.69
C ALA A 237 11.55 19.57 -15.48
N ARG A 238 10.64 18.57 -15.48
CA ARG A 238 10.78 17.33 -16.24
C ARG A 238 10.93 17.58 -17.73
N GLU A 239 10.17 18.53 -18.30
CA GLU A 239 10.27 18.94 -19.70
C GLU A 239 11.70 19.39 -20.06
N GLN A 240 12.43 19.88 -19.07
CA GLN A 240 13.83 20.34 -19.22
C GLN A 240 14.85 19.33 -18.68
N GLY A 241 14.43 18.08 -18.42
CA GLY A 241 15.30 17.00 -17.93
C GLY A 241 15.73 17.15 -16.46
N LYS A 242 14.97 17.91 -15.65
CA LYS A 242 15.31 18.28 -14.28
C LYS A 242 14.33 17.70 -13.22
N PHE A 243 13.64 16.60 -13.55
CA PHE A 243 12.66 16.01 -12.64
C PHE A 243 13.31 15.57 -11.31
N GLU A 244 14.43 14.85 -11.34
CA GLU A 244 15.05 14.30 -10.12
C GLU A 244 15.56 15.41 -9.19
N GLU A 245 16.07 16.50 -9.75
CA GLU A 245 16.56 17.62 -8.96
C GLU A 245 15.41 18.36 -8.28
N ILE A 246 14.35 18.69 -9.02
CA ILE A 246 13.19 19.39 -8.45
C ILE A 246 12.44 18.50 -7.45
N HIS A 247 12.27 17.22 -7.74
CA HIS A 247 11.65 16.23 -6.87
C HIS A 247 12.34 16.17 -5.49
N ARG A 248 13.67 16.18 -5.44
CA ARG A 248 14.43 16.20 -4.18
C ARG A 248 14.22 17.50 -3.41
N ILE A 249 14.23 18.66 -4.08
CA ILE A 249 14.01 19.95 -3.43
C ILE A 249 12.61 20.02 -2.85
N LEU A 250 11.58 19.64 -3.62
CA LEU A 250 10.20 19.69 -3.17
C LEU A 250 9.98 18.86 -1.90
N TYR A 251 10.50 17.63 -1.83
CA TYR A 251 10.41 16.84 -0.60
C TYR A 251 11.28 17.35 0.55
N SER A 252 12.36 18.05 0.28
CA SER A 252 13.19 18.65 1.33
C SER A 252 12.63 19.95 1.88
N ARG A 253 11.74 20.62 1.12
CA ARG A 253 11.18 21.96 1.45
C ARG A 253 9.65 21.96 1.36
N GLN A 254 9.01 20.95 1.96
CA GLN A 254 7.56 20.73 1.86
C GLN A 254 6.68 21.90 2.32
N LYS A 255 7.21 22.82 3.14
CA LYS A 255 6.49 23.98 3.69
C LYS A 255 6.65 25.27 2.88
N ALA A 256 7.44 25.24 1.80
CA ALA A 256 7.76 26.40 0.98
C ALA A 256 7.61 26.02 -0.50
N GLN A 257 6.37 25.96 -0.97
CA GLN A 257 6.02 25.49 -2.31
C GLN A 257 5.04 26.43 -3.04
N ASP A 258 4.98 27.69 -2.59
CA ASP A 258 4.29 28.72 -3.36
C ASP A 258 5.00 28.99 -4.69
N LYS A 259 4.29 29.59 -5.66
CA LYS A 259 4.79 29.81 -7.03
C LYS A 259 6.13 30.52 -7.08
N GLU A 260 6.35 31.50 -6.18
CA GLU A 260 7.62 32.24 -6.17
C GLU A 260 8.79 31.36 -5.69
N GLU A 261 8.58 30.54 -4.68
CA GLU A 261 9.59 29.58 -4.24
C GLU A 261 9.85 28.51 -5.32
N LEU A 262 8.80 28.01 -6.00
CA LEU A 262 8.95 27.03 -7.07
C LEU A 262 9.79 27.60 -8.23
N LYS A 263 9.59 28.88 -8.60
CA LYS A 263 10.42 29.57 -9.60
C LYS A 263 11.88 29.72 -9.14
N LYS A 264 12.13 29.99 -7.84
CA LYS A 264 13.49 30.02 -7.27
C LYS A 264 14.14 28.63 -7.34
N TYR A 265 13.41 27.57 -7.01
CA TYR A 265 13.94 26.21 -7.10
C TYR A 265 14.33 25.83 -8.54
N ALA A 266 13.53 26.23 -9.53
CA ALA A 266 13.88 26.02 -10.93
C ALA A 266 15.22 26.64 -11.30
N ARG A 267 15.53 27.84 -10.76
CA ARG A 267 16.81 28.51 -10.97
C ARG A 267 17.95 27.81 -10.20
N GLU A 268 17.67 27.38 -8.98
CA GLU A 268 18.62 26.63 -8.13
C GLU A 268 19.07 25.33 -8.81
N ILE A 269 18.15 24.57 -9.38
CA ILE A 269 18.47 23.35 -10.13
C ILE A 269 18.99 23.61 -11.54
N LYS A 270 19.13 24.87 -11.93
CA LYS A 270 19.66 25.29 -13.22
C LYS A 270 18.87 24.71 -14.40
N VAL A 271 17.55 24.93 -14.42
CA VAL A 271 16.75 24.66 -15.63
C VAL A 271 17.32 25.44 -16.80
N LYS A 272 17.32 24.86 -17.99
CA LYS A 272 17.95 25.48 -19.17
C LYS A 272 17.25 26.76 -19.62
N TYR A 273 15.93 26.80 -19.47
CA TYR A 273 15.08 27.90 -19.92
C TYR A 273 14.16 28.39 -18.77
N PRO A 274 14.67 29.23 -17.84
CA PRO A 274 13.90 29.66 -16.66
C PRO A 274 12.58 30.39 -17.02
N VAL A 275 12.56 31.23 -18.05
CA VAL A 275 11.34 31.93 -18.50
C VAL A 275 10.28 30.93 -18.98
N LYS A 276 10.67 29.90 -19.74
CA LYS A 276 9.74 28.84 -20.17
C LYS A 276 9.20 28.02 -18.99
N PHE A 277 10.00 27.85 -17.95
CA PHE A 277 9.54 27.20 -16.72
C PHE A 277 8.47 28.05 -16.03
N ASP A 278 8.72 29.37 -15.90
CA ASP A 278 7.77 30.30 -15.28
C ASP A 278 6.44 30.33 -16.08
N GLU A 279 6.50 30.47 -17.41
CA GLU A 279 5.33 30.40 -18.29
C GLU A 279 4.57 29.06 -18.16
N CYS A 280 5.30 27.94 -18.08
CA CYS A 280 4.73 26.61 -17.90
C CYS A 280 3.96 26.51 -16.59
N LEU A 281 4.54 27.02 -15.49
CA LEU A 281 3.94 27.01 -14.17
C LEU A 281 2.74 27.96 -14.07
N ASP A 282 2.92 29.20 -14.56
CA ASP A 282 1.89 30.25 -14.48
C ASP A 282 0.64 29.90 -15.30
N ASN A 283 0.83 29.25 -16.47
CA ASN A 283 -0.25 28.79 -17.33
C ASN A 283 -0.74 27.37 -16.97
N GLU A 284 -0.27 26.80 -15.88
CA GLU A 284 -0.63 25.46 -15.41
C GLU A 284 -0.59 24.38 -16.51
N LYS A 285 0.42 24.42 -17.38
CA LYS A 285 0.56 23.59 -18.59
C LYS A 285 0.26 22.11 -18.34
N TYR A 286 0.60 21.60 -17.17
CA TYR A 286 0.46 20.18 -16.82
C TYR A 286 -0.72 19.87 -15.88
N ARG A 287 -1.67 20.80 -15.70
CA ARG A 287 -2.87 20.57 -14.88
C ARG A 287 -3.61 19.32 -15.32
N GLY A 288 -3.89 19.17 -16.60
CA GLY A 288 -4.60 18.02 -17.13
C GLY A 288 -3.87 16.68 -16.94
N LEU A 289 -2.52 16.70 -16.87
CA LEU A 289 -1.74 15.51 -16.53
C LEU A 289 -1.91 15.16 -15.05
N VAL A 290 -1.82 16.14 -14.15
CA VAL A 290 -2.03 15.96 -12.70
C VAL A 290 -3.43 15.43 -12.42
N ASP A 291 -4.46 16.02 -13.03
CA ASP A 291 -5.85 15.58 -12.89
C ASP A 291 -6.05 14.13 -13.39
N GLN A 292 -5.39 13.77 -14.49
CA GLN A 292 -5.44 12.40 -15.01
C GLN A 292 -4.74 11.42 -14.07
N ASP A 293 -3.61 11.82 -13.49
CA ASP A 293 -2.89 11.01 -12.51
C ASP A 293 -3.76 10.73 -11.27
N MET A 294 -4.42 11.76 -10.75
CA MET A 294 -5.37 11.63 -9.64
C MET A 294 -6.53 10.69 -9.96
N LYS A 295 -7.12 10.85 -11.14
CA LYS A 295 -8.23 10.00 -11.61
C LYS A 295 -7.81 8.53 -11.74
N ASP A 296 -6.66 8.28 -12.33
CA ASP A 296 -6.14 6.92 -12.49
C ASP A 296 -5.80 6.29 -11.13
N GLY A 297 -5.21 7.04 -10.21
CA GLY A 297 -4.96 6.60 -8.83
C GLY A 297 -6.26 6.27 -8.08
N ALA A 298 -7.27 7.15 -8.19
CA ALA A 298 -8.58 6.90 -7.58
C ALA A 298 -9.26 5.65 -8.17
N ASN A 299 -9.15 5.40 -9.46
CA ASN A 299 -9.67 4.19 -10.11
C ASN A 299 -8.99 2.91 -9.59
N LEU A 300 -7.70 2.97 -9.24
CA LEU A 300 -6.99 1.88 -8.57
C LEU A 300 -7.38 1.74 -7.09
N GLY A 301 -8.09 2.73 -6.55
CA GLY A 301 -8.53 2.77 -5.16
C GLY A 301 -7.56 3.43 -4.21
N ILE A 302 -6.65 4.22 -4.71
CA ILE A 302 -5.82 5.10 -3.90
C ILE A 302 -6.71 6.24 -3.40
N THR A 303 -6.75 6.41 -2.07
CA THR A 303 -7.59 7.40 -1.37
C THR A 303 -6.79 8.38 -0.55
N GLY A 304 -5.47 8.26 -0.57
CA GLY A 304 -4.54 9.11 0.18
C GLY A 304 -3.10 8.84 -0.20
N THR A 305 -2.19 9.67 0.29
CA THR A 305 -0.77 9.63 -0.07
C THR A 305 0.16 9.37 1.12
N PRO A 306 1.28 8.67 0.86
CA PRO A 306 1.60 8.02 -0.39
C PRO A 306 0.72 6.79 -0.63
N GLY A 307 0.33 6.53 -1.88
CA GLY A 307 -0.24 5.28 -2.31
C GLY A 307 0.70 4.60 -3.30
N PHE A 308 0.80 3.28 -3.25
CA PHE A 308 1.68 2.55 -4.16
C PHE A 308 0.90 1.50 -4.93
N PHE A 309 1.29 1.28 -6.17
CA PHE A 309 0.82 0.18 -6.98
C PHE A 309 2.02 -0.67 -7.39
N VAL A 310 2.05 -1.92 -6.96
CA VAL A 310 3.15 -2.85 -7.19
C VAL A 310 2.67 -4.02 -8.02
N GLY A 311 3.44 -4.44 -9.02
CA GLY A 311 3.02 -5.56 -9.85
C GLY A 311 3.91 -5.86 -11.03
N LEU A 312 3.42 -6.79 -11.86
CA LEU A 312 4.00 -7.13 -13.14
C LEU A 312 3.84 -5.94 -14.10
N PHE A 313 4.91 -5.63 -14.80
CA PHE A 313 5.00 -4.47 -15.67
C PHE A 313 5.36 -4.86 -17.09
N ASN A 314 4.56 -4.40 -18.04
CA ASN A 314 4.91 -4.49 -19.45
C ASN A 314 5.52 -3.16 -19.91
N PRO A 315 6.84 -3.07 -20.08
CA PRO A 315 7.52 -1.82 -20.44
C PRO A 315 7.18 -1.32 -21.85
N LYS A 316 6.61 -2.15 -22.73
CA LYS A 316 6.20 -1.76 -24.10
C LYS A 316 4.83 -1.07 -24.10
N SER A 317 3.85 -1.63 -23.38
CA SER A 317 2.50 -1.05 -23.31
C SER A 317 2.31 -0.08 -22.15
N GLY A 318 3.21 -0.12 -21.16
CA GLY A 318 3.08 0.65 -19.92
C GLY A 318 2.06 0.04 -18.94
N GLU A 319 1.48 -1.10 -19.26
CA GLU A 319 0.48 -1.78 -18.40
C GLU A 319 1.12 -2.37 -17.17
N ILE A 320 0.38 -2.31 -16.07
CA ILE A 320 0.75 -2.87 -14.78
C ILE A 320 -0.40 -3.76 -14.32
N GLN A 321 -0.09 -4.96 -13.88
CA GLN A 321 -1.04 -5.86 -13.24
C GLN A 321 -0.54 -6.15 -11.83
N GLY A 322 -1.29 -5.70 -10.81
CA GLY A 322 -0.76 -5.71 -9.45
C GLY A 322 -1.75 -5.34 -8.37
N GLU A 323 -1.22 -4.98 -7.23
CA GLU A 323 -1.97 -4.65 -6.02
C GLU A 323 -1.58 -3.28 -5.44
N VAL A 324 -2.50 -2.68 -4.69
CA VAL A 324 -2.27 -1.39 -4.02
C VAL A 324 -1.72 -1.61 -2.62
N LEU A 325 -0.63 -0.92 -2.30
CA LEU A 325 -0.12 -0.73 -0.95
C LEU A 325 -0.44 0.69 -0.48
N SER A 326 -1.18 0.83 0.60
CA SER A 326 -1.60 2.14 1.12
C SER A 326 -0.64 2.67 2.17
N GLY A 327 -0.27 3.94 2.07
CA GLY A 327 0.52 4.65 3.06
C GLY A 327 2.02 4.39 3.02
N ALA A 328 2.75 5.10 3.88
CA ALA A 328 4.20 4.96 4.04
C ALA A 328 4.53 3.66 4.80
N GLN A 329 4.54 2.55 4.09
CA GLN A 329 4.81 1.23 4.64
C GLN A 329 6.29 1.09 5.08
N PRO A 330 6.58 0.17 6.04
CA PRO A 330 7.95 -0.21 6.37
C PRO A 330 8.68 -0.83 5.17
N TYR A 331 10.01 -0.77 5.19
CA TYR A 331 10.86 -1.35 4.14
C TYR A 331 10.51 -2.81 3.82
N ASP A 332 10.32 -3.65 4.84
CA ASP A 332 10.05 -5.08 4.68
C ASP A 332 8.71 -5.35 3.96
N ALA A 333 7.71 -4.52 4.15
CA ALA A 333 6.43 -4.65 3.44
C ALA A 333 6.59 -4.41 1.93
N PHE A 334 7.33 -3.38 1.54
CA PHE A 334 7.67 -3.15 0.13
C PHE A 334 8.53 -4.29 -0.44
N GLN A 335 9.50 -4.77 0.34
CA GLN A 335 10.34 -5.87 -0.07
C GLN A 335 9.52 -7.12 -0.35
N GLN A 336 8.61 -7.50 0.55
CA GLN A 336 7.73 -8.66 0.39
C GLN A 336 6.86 -8.53 -0.85
N ALA A 337 6.24 -7.36 -1.06
CA ALA A 337 5.41 -7.11 -2.22
C ALA A 337 6.20 -7.21 -3.54
N LEU A 338 7.42 -6.67 -3.59
CA LEU A 338 8.29 -6.77 -4.76
C LEU A 338 8.75 -8.20 -5.02
N GLU A 339 9.22 -8.92 -3.99
CA GLU A 339 9.70 -10.31 -4.12
C GLU A 339 8.58 -11.25 -4.59
N LYS A 340 7.32 -11.03 -4.19
CA LYS A 340 6.15 -11.76 -4.68
C LYS A 340 6.08 -11.75 -6.21
N TYR A 341 6.26 -10.60 -6.85
CA TYR A 341 6.21 -10.48 -8.32
C TYR A 341 7.53 -10.86 -8.99
N LEU A 342 8.65 -10.64 -8.33
CA LEU A 342 9.96 -11.03 -8.84
C LEU A 342 10.16 -12.55 -8.86
N SER A 343 9.46 -13.30 -8.03
CA SER A 343 9.49 -14.77 -8.01
C SER A 343 8.62 -15.42 -9.10
N GLN A 344 7.77 -14.64 -9.76
CA GLN A 344 6.89 -15.10 -10.85
C GLN A 344 7.53 -14.95 -12.24
N ASN A 345 8.70 -14.31 -12.32
CA ASN A 345 9.50 -14.07 -13.50
C ASN A 345 10.89 -14.72 -13.33
#